data_13d94981a6df63679fd72fd0b84ff843
#
_entry.id   13d94981a6df63679fd72fd0b84ff843
#
_cell.length_a   1.000
_cell.length_b   1.000
_cell.length_c   1.000
_cell.angle_alpha   90.00
_cell.angle_beta   90.00
_cell.angle_gamma   90.00
#
_symmetry.space_group_name_H-M   'P 1'
#
loop_
_entity.id
_entity.type
_entity.pdbx_description
1 polymer ?
#
loop_
_entity_poly.entity_id
_entity_poly.type
_entity_poly.pdbx_seq_one_letter_code
_entity_poly.pdbx_strand_id
1 'polypeptide(L)'
;MKIFGEKIGFIGLGKLGMPCAEAIASKGFEVVGYDITYKSSDKIEIRESIEDVCRDTDIVFIATPTPHEEGYDGREPTSHKQPKDFDYTAVKTVISKCNRFMGKTQMLVLISTVLPGTIRREFAPLCTNVKLIYNPYLIAMGTVGWDMLNPEMIMIGTDKGVYETAIKAQKLEAFYKQVCDIMPRIEFGSWEDVEAMKIFYNTFISNKIALVNMIQDVAEKLGHMNVDRVTGALARSTKRIVSPAYMKAGMGDGGACHPRDNIALRWLAKDLGLGYDLFESIMTARERQAEAMAKAILTHGKNICFTSD
;
A
#
# COMPACT_ATOMS: atom_id res chain seq x y z
N MET A 1 -27.77 1.03 7.35
CA MET A 1 -28.25 1.73 6.14
C MET A 1 -27.94 0.81 4.98
N LYS A 2 -28.93 0.31 4.25
CA LYS A 2 -28.69 -0.54 3.08
C LYS A 2 -28.23 0.35 1.93
N ILE A 3 -27.05 0.08 1.38
CA ILE A 3 -26.51 0.76 0.17
C ILE A 3 -27.03 0.03 -1.10
N PHE A 4 -27.96 -0.90 -0.96
CA PHE A 4 -28.62 -1.52 -2.11
C PHE A 4 -29.35 -0.45 -2.93
N GLY A 5 -28.87 -0.23 -4.16
CA GLY A 5 -29.37 0.78 -5.08
C GLY A 5 -28.27 1.69 -5.63
N GLU A 6 -27.04 1.63 -5.12
CA GLU A 6 -25.92 2.38 -5.68
C GLU A 6 -25.31 1.61 -6.85
N LYS A 7 -25.11 2.35 -7.94
CA LYS A 7 -24.41 1.87 -9.13
C LYS A 7 -22.93 2.11 -8.99
N ILE A 8 -22.16 1.10 -9.30
CA ILE A 8 -20.69 1.08 -9.15
C ILE A 8 -20.04 1.19 -10.52
N GLY A 9 -19.12 2.12 -10.67
CA GLY A 9 -18.30 2.27 -11.86
C GLY A 9 -16.87 1.79 -11.65
N PHE A 10 -16.28 1.15 -12.65
CA PHE A 10 -14.85 0.83 -12.68
C PHE A 10 -14.21 1.43 -13.92
N ILE A 11 -13.08 2.11 -13.73
CA ILE A 11 -12.23 2.62 -14.82
C ILE A 11 -10.87 1.97 -14.71
N GLY A 12 -10.52 1.18 -15.73
CA GLY A 12 -9.40 0.26 -15.72
C GLY A 12 -9.84 -1.16 -15.37
N LEU A 13 -10.10 -1.97 -16.38
CA LEU A 13 -10.55 -3.37 -16.26
C LEU A 13 -9.39 -4.33 -16.61
N GLY A 14 -8.21 -4.01 -16.06
CA GLY A 14 -7.04 -4.86 -16.15
C GLY A 14 -7.10 -6.06 -15.20
N LYS A 15 -5.92 -6.66 -14.93
CA LYS A 15 -5.76 -7.85 -14.06
C LYS A 15 -6.28 -7.65 -12.63
N LEU A 16 -6.38 -6.42 -12.15
CA LEU A 16 -6.95 -6.08 -10.85
C LEU A 16 -8.42 -5.64 -10.99
N GLY A 17 -8.70 -4.67 -11.86
CA GLY A 17 -10.01 -4.01 -11.91
C GLY A 17 -11.14 -4.92 -12.34
N MET A 18 -10.95 -5.77 -13.35
CA MET A 18 -12.00 -6.68 -13.83
C MET A 18 -12.43 -7.69 -12.74
N PRO A 19 -11.52 -8.47 -12.12
CA PRO A 19 -11.94 -9.40 -11.07
C PRO A 19 -12.54 -8.72 -9.84
N CYS A 20 -12.11 -7.50 -9.49
CA CYS A 20 -12.73 -6.74 -8.39
C CYS A 20 -14.16 -6.31 -8.76
N ALA A 21 -14.37 -5.79 -9.97
CA ALA A 21 -15.68 -5.40 -10.47
C ALA A 21 -16.66 -6.57 -10.49
N GLU A 22 -16.22 -7.73 -11.01
CA GLU A 22 -17.03 -8.95 -11.05
C GLU A 22 -17.32 -9.51 -9.64
N ALA A 23 -16.37 -9.43 -8.71
CA ALA A 23 -16.58 -9.83 -7.32
C ALA A 23 -17.66 -8.96 -6.64
N ILE A 24 -17.65 -7.65 -6.87
CA ILE A 24 -18.68 -6.73 -6.37
C ILE A 24 -20.05 -7.05 -7.02
N ALA A 25 -20.08 -7.28 -8.32
CA ALA A 25 -21.31 -7.65 -9.02
C ALA A 25 -21.90 -8.96 -8.49
N SER A 26 -21.06 -9.94 -8.10
CA SER A 26 -21.53 -11.20 -7.51
C SER A 26 -22.26 -11.03 -6.18
N LYS A 27 -22.12 -9.86 -5.53
CA LYS A 27 -22.84 -9.48 -4.30
C LYS A 27 -24.14 -8.74 -4.57
N GLY A 28 -24.58 -8.66 -5.84
CA GLY A 28 -25.85 -8.08 -6.24
C GLY A 28 -25.81 -6.57 -6.48
N PHE A 29 -24.63 -5.98 -6.58
CA PHE A 29 -24.48 -4.59 -7.01
C PHE A 29 -24.55 -4.48 -8.53
N GLU A 30 -25.16 -3.42 -9.05
CA GLU A 30 -25.08 -3.06 -10.45
C GLU A 30 -23.71 -2.43 -10.72
N VAL A 31 -22.92 -3.08 -11.57
CA VAL A 31 -21.54 -2.68 -11.87
C VAL A 31 -21.39 -2.45 -13.36
N VAL A 32 -20.86 -1.27 -13.71
CA VAL A 32 -20.46 -0.93 -15.07
C VAL A 32 -18.97 -0.63 -15.11
N GLY A 33 -18.33 -0.80 -16.26
CA GLY A 33 -16.90 -0.52 -16.34
C GLY A 33 -16.44 -0.06 -17.72
N TYR A 34 -15.28 0.58 -17.73
CA TYR A 34 -14.58 1.02 -18.93
C TYR A 34 -13.09 0.70 -18.88
N ASP A 35 -12.56 0.32 -20.03
CA ASP A 35 -11.11 0.18 -20.22
C ASP A 35 -10.74 0.75 -21.61
N ILE A 36 -9.50 1.24 -21.74
CA ILE A 36 -8.98 1.73 -23.03
C ILE A 36 -8.83 0.61 -24.06
N THR A 37 -8.69 -0.63 -23.60
CA THR A 37 -8.65 -1.81 -24.44
C THR A 37 -10.00 -2.53 -24.42
N TYR A 38 -10.35 -3.21 -25.51
CA TYR A 38 -11.58 -3.99 -25.56
C TYR A 38 -11.66 -5.00 -24.41
N LYS A 39 -12.81 -5.03 -23.75
CA LYS A 39 -13.14 -5.97 -22.67
C LYS A 39 -14.52 -6.55 -22.89
N SER A 40 -14.74 -7.73 -22.35
CA SER A 40 -16.05 -8.36 -22.27
C SER A 40 -16.20 -9.06 -20.93
N SER A 41 -17.41 -9.06 -20.38
CA SER A 41 -17.78 -9.79 -19.17
C SER A 41 -19.27 -10.15 -19.27
N ASP A 42 -19.64 -11.26 -18.68
CA ASP A 42 -21.03 -11.70 -18.52
C ASP A 42 -21.63 -11.24 -17.16
N LYS A 43 -20.81 -10.63 -16.31
CA LYS A 43 -21.19 -10.21 -14.94
C LYS A 43 -21.34 -8.71 -14.77
N ILE A 44 -20.67 -7.92 -15.59
CA ILE A 44 -20.72 -6.45 -15.56
C ILE A 44 -20.96 -5.89 -16.95
N GLU A 45 -21.58 -4.73 -17.03
CA GLU A 45 -21.79 -4.05 -18.29
C GLU A 45 -20.56 -3.22 -18.67
N ILE A 46 -20.06 -3.40 -19.89
CA ILE A 46 -18.93 -2.63 -20.42
C ILE A 46 -19.48 -1.39 -21.15
N ARG A 47 -19.00 -0.21 -20.74
CA ARG A 47 -19.34 1.09 -21.33
C ARG A 47 -18.30 1.50 -22.38
N GLU A 48 -18.73 2.38 -23.29
CA GLU A 48 -17.89 2.85 -24.39
C GLU A 48 -16.94 3.99 -23.99
N SER A 49 -17.26 4.70 -22.89
CA SER A 49 -16.47 5.83 -22.44
C SER A 49 -16.43 6.00 -20.92
N ILE A 50 -15.44 6.78 -20.44
CA ILE A 50 -15.37 7.24 -19.04
C ILE A 50 -16.59 8.10 -18.69
N GLU A 51 -17.09 8.89 -19.63
CA GLU A 51 -18.28 9.73 -19.45
C GLU A 51 -19.51 8.89 -19.11
N ASP A 52 -19.73 7.79 -19.84
CA ASP A 52 -20.89 6.92 -19.64
C ASP A 52 -20.83 6.25 -18.26
N VAL A 53 -19.64 5.82 -17.83
CA VAL A 53 -19.45 5.30 -16.46
C VAL A 53 -19.76 6.37 -15.42
N CYS A 54 -19.21 7.58 -15.58
CA CYS A 54 -19.37 8.66 -14.58
C CYS A 54 -20.80 9.17 -14.45
N ARG A 55 -21.55 9.21 -15.55
CA ARG A 55 -22.95 9.72 -15.54
C ARG A 55 -23.93 8.75 -14.89
N ASP A 56 -23.66 7.48 -14.95
CA ASP A 56 -24.59 6.40 -14.57
C ASP A 56 -24.27 5.78 -13.20
N THR A 57 -23.26 6.25 -12.49
CA THR A 57 -22.78 5.60 -11.25
C THR A 57 -22.67 6.57 -10.06
N ASP A 58 -22.80 6.02 -8.86
CA ASP A 58 -22.66 6.76 -7.60
C ASP A 58 -21.24 6.72 -7.05
N ILE A 59 -20.55 5.60 -7.24
CA ILE A 59 -19.18 5.37 -6.80
C ILE A 59 -18.35 4.91 -8.00
N VAL A 60 -17.31 5.63 -8.33
CA VAL A 60 -16.38 5.29 -9.42
C VAL A 60 -15.02 4.90 -8.84
N PHE A 61 -14.62 3.66 -9.08
CA PHE A 61 -13.29 3.16 -8.75
C PHE A 61 -12.32 3.33 -9.92
N ILE A 62 -11.15 3.90 -9.66
CA ILE A 62 -10.05 4.02 -10.63
C ILE A 62 -9.00 2.97 -10.32
N ALA A 63 -8.82 2.03 -11.24
CA ALA A 63 -7.83 0.95 -11.19
C ALA A 63 -6.84 1.01 -12.36
N THR A 64 -6.55 2.21 -12.85
CA THR A 64 -5.54 2.43 -13.91
C THR A 64 -4.14 2.24 -13.35
N PRO A 65 -3.20 1.67 -14.12
CA PRO A 65 -1.86 1.41 -13.64
C PRO A 65 -1.08 2.72 -13.38
N THR A 66 -0.14 2.64 -12.43
CA THR A 66 0.91 3.62 -12.18
C THR A 66 2.26 2.95 -12.48
N PRO A 67 2.63 2.79 -13.78
CA PRO A 67 3.82 2.06 -14.15
C PRO A 67 5.09 2.85 -13.81
N HIS A 68 6.21 2.14 -13.74
CA HIS A 68 7.52 2.73 -13.92
C HIS A 68 7.87 2.83 -15.42
N GLU A 69 8.88 3.60 -15.73
CA GLU A 69 9.51 3.59 -17.05
C GLU A 69 10.03 2.18 -17.39
N GLU A 70 10.25 1.93 -18.67
CA GLU A 70 10.84 0.70 -19.16
C GLU A 70 12.16 0.39 -18.44
N GLY A 71 12.33 -0.86 -18.00
CA GLY A 71 13.50 -1.31 -17.25
C GLY A 71 13.48 -0.94 -15.74
N TYR A 72 12.39 -0.37 -15.20
CA TYR A 72 12.20 -0.12 -13.77
C TYR A 72 11.11 -1.00 -13.14
N ASP A 73 10.56 -1.92 -13.90
CA ASP A 73 9.44 -2.79 -13.49
C ASP A 73 9.85 -4.02 -12.65
N GLY A 74 11.13 -4.13 -12.31
CA GLY A 74 11.68 -5.21 -11.49
C GLY A 74 11.91 -6.53 -12.23
N ARG A 75 11.72 -6.60 -13.56
CA ARG A 75 12.05 -7.78 -14.37
C ARG A 75 13.54 -7.98 -14.53
N GLU A 76 14.29 -6.90 -14.45
CA GLU A 76 15.75 -6.88 -14.47
C GLU A 76 16.30 -6.26 -13.19
N PRO A 77 17.57 -6.52 -12.81
CA PRO A 77 18.18 -5.88 -11.64
C PRO A 77 18.13 -4.35 -11.76
N THR A 78 17.61 -3.69 -10.72
CA THR A 78 17.40 -2.23 -10.70
C THR A 78 18.14 -1.50 -9.58
N SER A 79 18.80 -2.21 -8.66
CA SER A 79 19.49 -1.62 -7.50
C SER A 79 20.59 -0.60 -7.86
N HIS A 80 21.17 -0.70 -9.07
CA HIS A 80 22.21 0.19 -9.59
C HIS A 80 21.66 1.43 -10.31
N LYS A 81 20.34 1.48 -10.55
CA LYS A 81 19.70 2.58 -11.28
C LYS A 81 19.41 3.76 -10.37
N GLN A 82 19.28 4.95 -10.96
CA GLN A 82 18.84 6.13 -10.22
C GLN A 82 17.38 5.95 -9.78
N PRO A 83 17.03 6.29 -8.52
CA PRO A 83 15.66 6.22 -8.05
C PRO A 83 14.72 7.10 -8.88
N LYS A 84 13.51 6.60 -9.18
CA LYS A 84 12.47 7.34 -9.92
C LYS A 84 11.10 7.10 -9.27
N ASP A 85 10.22 8.09 -9.39
CA ASP A 85 8.80 8.00 -9.03
C ASP A 85 8.01 7.22 -10.10
N PHE A 86 6.78 6.87 -9.80
CA PHE A 86 5.84 6.26 -10.76
C PHE A 86 5.41 7.27 -11.83
N ASP A 87 4.98 6.76 -12.99
CA ASP A 87 4.27 7.58 -13.98
C ASP A 87 2.77 7.67 -13.62
N TYR A 88 2.33 8.88 -13.32
CA TYR A 88 0.94 9.18 -12.94
C TYR A 88 0.08 9.69 -14.10
N THR A 89 0.60 9.74 -15.32
CA THR A 89 -0.06 10.35 -16.49
C THR A 89 -1.44 9.75 -16.75
N ALA A 90 -1.54 8.42 -16.73
CA ALA A 90 -2.81 7.73 -16.96
C ALA A 90 -3.84 8.04 -15.88
N VAL A 91 -3.43 8.01 -14.61
CA VAL A 91 -4.32 8.32 -13.46
C VAL A 91 -4.78 9.76 -13.50
N LYS A 92 -3.90 10.74 -13.77
CA LYS A 92 -4.25 12.16 -13.92
C LYS A 92 -5.28 12.38 -15.03
N THR A 93 -5.08 11.73 -16.16
CA THR A 93 -6.00 11.81 -17.30
C THR A 93 -7.39 11.29 -16.93
N VAL A 94 -7.46 10.15 -16.25
CA VAL A 94 -8.72 9.56 -15.81
C VAL A 94 -9.41 10.44 -14.77
N ILE A 95 -8.69 10.90 -13.73
CA ILE A 95 -9.24 11.79 -12.70
C ILE A 95 -9.79 13.08 -13.31
N SER A 96 -9.07 13.71 -14.24
CA SER A 96 -9.51 14.92 -14.91
C SER A 96 -10.81 14.72 -15.71
N LYS A 97 -10.93 13.58 -16.39
CA LYS A 97 -12.16 13.22 -17.11
C LYS A 97 -13.31 12.94 -16.13
N CYS A 98 -13.07 12.17 -15.07
CA CYS A 98 -14.07 11.93 -14.03
C CYS A 98 -14.56 13.23 -13.40
N ASN A 99 -13.64 14.13 -13.02
CA ASN A 99 -13.98 15.41 -12.43
C ASN A 99 -14.88 16.28 -13.34
N ARG A 100 -14.76 16.12 -14.66
CA ARG A 100 -15.59 16.84 -15.64
C ARG A 100 -17.04 16.35 -15.64
N PHE A 101 -17.27 15.04 -15.46
CA PHE A 101 -18.57 14.39 -15.64
C PHE A 101 -19.26 14.01 -14.31
N MET A 102 -18.53 14.04 -13.20
CA MET A 102 -19.05 13.71 -11.87
C MET A 102 -19.36 14.98 -11.06
N GLY A 103 -20.28 14.85 -10.11
CA GLY A 103 -20.70 15.92 -9.21
C GLY A 103 -20.43 15.60 -7.73
N LYS A 104 -20.79 16.55 -6.86
CA LYS A 104 -20.53 16.49 -5.41
C LYS A 104 -21.16 15.29 -4.69
N THR A 105 -22.29 14.80 -5.19
CA THR A 105 -23.00 13.66 -4.58
C THR A 105 -22.29 12.33 -4.83
N GLN A 106 -21.57 12.22 -5.93
CA GLN A 106 -20.83 11.02 -6.32
C GLN A 106 -19.49 10.92 -5.57
N MET A 107 -18.91 9.73 -5.57
CA MET A 107 -17.64 9.43 -4.92
C MET A 107 -16.64 8.91 -5.94
N LEU A 108 -15.45 9.51 -6.00
CA LEU A 108 -14.34 9.04 -6.80
C LEU A 108 -13.35 8.32 -5.88
N VAL A 109 -13.04 7.06 -6.17
CA VAL A 109 -12.19 6.20 -5.35
C VAL A 109 -10.97 5.76 -6.15
N LEU A 110 -9.79 6.14 -5.71
CA LEU A 110 -8.53 5.73 -6.33
C LEU A 110 -7.99 4.47 -5.64
N ILE A 111 -7.76 3.42 -6.44
CA ILE A 111 -7.17 2.15 -5.99
C ILE A 111 -5.66 2.09 -6.28
N SER A 112 -5.20 2.74 -7.34
CA SER A 112 -3.83 2.66 -7.85
C SER A 112 -2.79 3.02 -6.79
N THR A 113 -1.70 2.27 -6.75
CA THR A 113 -0.62 2.49 -5.79
C THR A 113 0.16 3.76 -6.13
N VAL A 114 0.41 4.58 -5.11
CA VAL A 114 1.15 5.85 -5.21
C VAL A 114 2.07 6.05 -4.01
N LEU A 115 3.08 6.93 -4.13
CA LEU A 115 3.95 7.29 -3.02
C LEU A 115 3.28 8.26 -2.04
N PRO A 116 3.69 8.29 -0.76
CA PRO A 116 3.19 9.25 0.22
C PRO A 116 3.31 10.71 -0.24
N GLY A 117 2.22 11.47 -0.12
CA GLY A 117 2.09 12.86 -0.55
C GLY A 117 1.69 13.04 -2.02
N THR A 118 1.56 11.97 -2.79
CA THR A 118 1.22 12.04 -4.23
C THR A 118 -0.18 12.57 -4.45
N ILE A 119 -1.17 12.08 -3.72
CA ILE A 119 -2.56 12.49 -3.93
C ILE A 119 -2.71 13.99 -3.72
N ARG A 120 -2.16 14.52 -2.65
CA ARG A 120 -2.21 15.95 -2.35
C ARG A 120 -1.51 16.79 -3.41
N ARG A 121 -0.34 16.34 -3.87
CA ARG A 121 0.48 17.07 -4.86
C ARG A 121 -0.07 16.98 -6.27
N GLU A 122 -0.51 15.79 -6.69
CA GLU A 122 -0.77 15.50 -8.11
C GLU A 122 -2.26 15.39 -8.47
N PHE A 123 -3.12 14.90 -7.54
CA PHE A 123 -4.48 14.52 -7.89
C PHE A 123 -5.55 15.42 -7.24
N ALA A 124 -5.36 15.84 -6.00
CA ALA A 124 -6.31 16.71 -5.31
C ALA A 124 -6.60 18.02 -6.07
N PRO A 125 -5.60 18.69 -6.69
CA PRO A 125 -5.85 19.88 -7.48
C PRO A 125 -6.75 19.65 -8.71
N LEU A 126 -6.85 18.41 -9.18
CA LEU A 126 -7.70 18.03 -10.32
C LEU A 126 -9.16 17.76 -9.91
N CYS A 127 -9.44 17.61 -8.61
CA CYS A 127 -10.73 17.19 -8.07
C CYS A 127 -11.52 18.40 -7.54
N THR A 128 -12.00 19.26 -8.43
CA THR A 128 -12.80 20.47 -8.08
C THR A 128 -14.28 20.20 -7.90
N ASN A 129 -14.86 19.26 -8.66
CA ASN A 129 -16.28 18.95 -8.69
C ASN A 129 -16.63 17.71 -7.85
N VAL A 130 -15.74 16.72 -7.82
CA VAL A 130 -15.92 15.46 -7.09
C VAL A 130 -14.89 15.33 -5.98
N LYS A 131 -15.22 14.62 -4.90
CA LYS A 131 -14.28 14.34 -3.80
C LYS A 131 -13.60 13.01 -4.03
N LEU A 132 -12.26 13.02 -3.89
CA LEU A 132 -11.39 11.88 -4.03
C LEU A 132 -11.21 11.18 -2.67
N ILE A 133 -11.43 9.87 -2.67
CA ILE A 133 -11.08 8.96 -1.57
C ILE A 133 -9.96 8.05 -2.07
N TYR A 134 -8.98 7.79 -1.23
CA TYR A 134 -7.93 6.82 -1.53
C TYR A 134 -8.21 5.49 -0.85
N ASN A 135 -8.21 4.42 -1.63
CA ASN A 135 -8.55 3.10 -1.12
C ASN A 135 -7.71 2.03 -1.85
N PRO A 136 -6.42 1.94 -1.57
CA PRO A 136 -5.55 0.95 -2.18
C PRO A 136 -5.86 -0.45 -1.65
N TYR A 137 -5.63 -1.47 -2.47
CA TYR A 137 -5.89 -2.87 -2.11
C TYR A 137 -4.62 -3.62 -1.74
N LEU A 138 -4.76 -4.56 -0.80
CA LEU A 138 -3.77 -5.59 -0.47
C LEU A 138 -4.23 -6.90 -1.13
N ILE A 139 -3.94 -7.05 -2.40
CA ILE A 139 -4.43 -8.15 -3.25
C ILE A 139 -3.25 -8.84 -3.93
N ALA A 140 -3.23 -10.18 -3.90
CA ALA A 140 -2.31 -11.00 -4.65
C ALA A 140 -2.86 -11.30 -6.06
N MET A 141 -2.00 -11.25 -7.09
CA MET A 141 -2.44 -11.39 -8.49
C MET A 141 -3.07 -12.77 -8.83
N GLY A 142 -2.86 -13.79 -8.00
CA GLY A 142 -3.47 -15.11 -8.20
C GLY A 142 -4.87 -15.27 -7.58
N THR A 143 -5.26 -14.38 -6.65
CA THR A 143 -6.47 -14.53 -5.81
C THR A 143 -7.34 -13.28 -5.76
N VAL A 144 -7.25 -12.41 -6.78
CA VAL A 144 -7.84 -11.05 -6.77
C VAL A 144 -9.30 -11.02 -6.32
N GLY A 145 -10.16 -11.87 -6.89
CA GLY A 145 -11.59 -11.90 -6.53
C GLY A 145 -11.82 -12.37 -5.09
N TRP A 146 -11.06 -13.36 -4.63
CA TRP A 146 -11.15 -13.84 -3.26
C TRP A 146 -10.65 -12.80 -2.26
N ASP A 147 -9.49 -12.19 -2.51
CA ASP A 147 -8.91 -11.15 -1.64
C ASP A 147 -9.81 -9.91 -1.56
N MET A 148 -10.53 -9.60 -2.65
CA MET A 148 -11.52 -8.51 -2.66
C MET A 148 -12.67 -8.76 -1.68
N LEU A 149 -13.12 -10.01 -1.58
CA LEU A 149 -14.21 -10.42 -0.70
C LEU A 149 -13.75 -10.79 0.72
N ASN A 150 -12.45 -11.11 0.88
CA ASN A 150 -11.84 -11.53 2.15
C ASN A 150 -10.56 -10.72 2.46
N PRO A 151 -10.62 -9.39 2.51
CA PRO A 151 -9.44 -8.56 2.69
C PRO A 151 -8.86 -8.68 4.09
N GLU A 152 -7.52 -8.67 4.20
CA GLU A 152 -6.83 -8.57 5.48
C GLU A 152 -7.19 -7.26 6.21
N MET A 153 -7.23 -6.16 5.46
CA MET A 153 -7.72 -4.85 5.90
C MET A 153 -8.16 -4.01 4.70
N ILE A 154 -9.06 -3.08 4.96
CA ILE A 154 -9.47 -2.05 4.03
C ILE A 154 -8.92 -0.71 4.53
N MET A 155 -8.18 -0.02 3.68
CA MET A 155 -7.58 1.27 3.98
C MET A 155 -8.38 2.38 3.30
N ILE A 156 -8.81 3.39 4.04
CA ILE A 156 -9.61 4.51 3.52
C ILE A 156 -8.94 5.82 3.89
N GLY A 157 -8.34 6.48 2.89
CA GLY A 157 -7.65 7.76 3.00
C GLY A 157 -8.53 8.94 2.55
N THR A 158 -8.55 9.99 3.36
CA THR A 158 -9.36 11.20 3.12
C THR A 158 -8.53 12.47 3.23
N ASP A 159 -9.07 13.60 2.80
CA ASP A 159 -8.49 14.89 3.12
C ASP A 159 -8.79 15.24 4.58
N LYS A 160 -7.74 15.28 5.38
CA LYS A 160 -7.87 15.52 6.83
C LYS A 160 -8.53 16.88 7.10
N GLY A 161 -9.58 16.86 7.92
CA GLY A 161 -10.32 18.07 8.29
C GLY A 161 -11.43 18.46 7.31
N VAL A 162 -11.62 17.74 6.20
CA VAL A 162 -12.72 17.98 5.26
C VAL A 162 -13.88 17.06 5.59
N TYR A 163 -14.94 17.62 6.20
CA TYR A 163 -16.13 16.88 6.67
C TYR A 163 -16.80 16.04 5.56
N GLU A 164 -16.88 16.59 4.35
CA GLU A 164 -17.50 15.92 3.21
C GLU A 164 -16.78 14.59 2.84
N THR A 165 -15.46 14.56 2.94
CA THR A 165 -14.67 13.33 2.68
C THR A 165 -14.84 12.30 3.80
N ALA A 166 -15.04 12.74 5.04
CA ALA A 166 -15.32 11.85 6.16
C ALA A 166 -16.66 11.13 5.99
N ILE A 167 -17.72 11.83 5.55
CA ILE A 167 -19.03 11.20 5.24
C ILE A 167 -18.88 10.18 4.11
N LYS A 168 -18.14 10.49 3.06
CA LYS A 168 -17.92 9.57 1.95
C LYS A 168 -17.10 8.34 2.39
N ALA A 169 -16.15 8.51 3.30
CA ALA A 169 -15.40 7.39 3.89
C ALA A 169 -16.31 6.43 4.68
N GLN A 170 -17.23 6.96 5.48
CA GLN A 170 -18.22 6.14 6.19
C GLN A 170 -19.16 5.39 5.22
N LYS A 171 -19.53 6.05 4.12
CA LYS A 171 -20.33 5.43 3.05
C LYS A 171 -19.54 4.28 2.39
N LEU A 172 -18.25 4.48 2.12
CA LEU A 172 -17.39 3.44 1.55
C LEU A 172 -17.16 2.28 2.54
N GLU A 173 -17.03 2.56 3.84
CA GLU A 173 -17.02 1.54 4.88
C GLU A 173 -18.30 0.68 4.86
N ALA A 174 -19.46 1.32 4.81
CA ALA A 174 -20.75 0.63 4.76
C ALA A 174 -20.92 -0.21 3.49
N PHE A 175 -20.38 0.24 2.36
CA PHE A 175 -20.29 -0.53 1.12
C PHE A 175 -19.45 -1.81 1.33
N TYR A 176 -18.24 -1.73 1.89
CA TYR A 176 -17.40 -2.92 2.09
C TYR A 176 -18.01 -3.92 3.07
N LYS A 177 -18.73 -3.48 4.09
CA LYS A 177 -19.46 -4.36 5.00
C LYS A 177 -20.56 -5.19 4.31
N GLN A 178 -20.98 -4.80 3.11
CA GLN A 178 -21.95 -5.54 2.30
C GLN A 178 -21.29 -6.38 1.21
N VAL A 179 -20.11 -5.98 0.74
CA VAL A 179 -19.34 -6.67 -0.30
C VAL A 179 -18.53 -7.83 0.27
N CYS A 180 -17.88 -7.64 1.43
CA CYS A 180 -16.98 -8.64 1.99
C CYS A 180 -17.72 -9.83 2.58
N ASP A 181 -17.13 -11.03 2.43
CA ASP A 181 -17.62 -12.27 3.06
C ASP A 181 -17.34 -12.34 4.56
N ILE A 182 -16.37 -11.55 5.01
CA ILE A 182 -15.98 -11.40 6.42
C ILE A 182 -16.25 -9.98 6.89
N MET A 183 -16.28 -9.76 8.22
CA MET A 183 -16.28 -8.41 8.75
C MET A 183 -14.86 -7.82 8.58
N PRO A 184 -14.64 -6.89 7.66
CA PRO A 184 -13.31 -6.40 7.37
C PRO A 184 -12.80 -5.49 8.49
N ARG A 185 -11.50 -5.57 8.79
CA ARG A 185 -10.81 -4.53 9.55
C ARG A 185 -10.64 -3.29 8.68
N ILE A 186 -11.06 -2.14 9.16
CA ILE A 186 -11.00 -0.89 8.41
C ILE A 186 -10.05 0.07 9.09
N GLU A 187 -9.08 0.59 8.32
CA GLU A 187 -8.10 1.56 8.74
C GLU A 187 -8.40 2.90 8.06
N PHE A 188 -8.72 3.92 8.86
CA PHE A 188 -8.93 5.28 8.39
C PHE A 188 -7.68 6.13 8.61
N GLY A 189 -7.40 7.03 7.66
CA GLY A 189 -6.30 7.97 7.76
C GLY A 189 -6.45 9.18 6.84
N SER A 190 -5.47 10.08 6.90
CA SER A 190 -5.25 11.05 5.82
C SER A 190 -4.86 10.31 4.54
N TRP A 191 -4.85 11.01 3.41
CA TRP A 191 -4.32 10.43 2.18
C TRP A 191 -2.89 9.93 2.39
N GLU A 192 -2.05 10.74 3.03
CA GLU A 192 -0.65 10.44 3.31
C GLU A 192 -0.47 9.20 4.20
N ASP A 193 -1.33 9.05 5.22
CA ASP A 193 -1.31 7.88 6.10
C ASP A 193 -1.58 6.60 5.31
N VAL A 194 -2.59 6.62 4.44
CA VAL A 194 -3.01 5.44 3.68
C VAL A 194 -2.05 5.15 2.51
N GLU A 195 -1.49 6.18 1.87
CA GLU A 195 -0.38 6.02 0.90
C GLU A 195 0.81 5.31 1.56
N ALA A 196 1.18 5.76 2.76
CA ALA A 196 2.25 5.14 3.54
C ALA A 196 1.92 3.70 3.94
N MET A 197 0.72 3.43 4.49
CA MET A 197 0.29 2.08 4.84
C MET A 197 0.46 1.11 3.67
N LYS A 198 0.02 1.49 2.47
CA LYS A 198 0.10 0.66 1.26
C LYS A 198 1.54 0.35 0.86
N ILE A 199 2.40 1.36 0.80
CA ILE A 199 3.79 1.19 0.33
C ILE A 199 4.62 0.44 1.37
N PHE A 200 4.54 0.85 2.63
CA PHE A 200 5.35 0.23 3.68
C PHE A 200 4.91 -1.19 4.04
N TYR A 201 3.65 -1.56 3.82
CA TYR A 201 3.21 -2.96 3.91
C TYR A 201 4.05 -3.87 2.99
N ASN A 202 4.18 -3.51 1.73
CA ASN A 202 4.98 -4.28 0.78
C ASN A 202 6.48 -4.29 1.17
N THR A 203 7.02 -3.13 1.59
CA THR A 203 8.42 -3.03 2.02
C THR A 203 8.70 -3.87 3.25
N PHE A 204 7.76 -3.93 4.20
CA PHE A 204 7.89 -4.78 5.39
C PHE A 204 8.00 -6.27 5.01
N ILE A 205 7.18 -6.72 4.06
CA ILE A 205 7.26 -8.09 3.52
C ILE A 205 8.61 -8.32 2.83
N SER A 206 9.07 -7.37 2.00
CA SER A 206 10.36 -7.47 1.30
C SER A 206 11.53 -7.59 2.29
N ASN A 207 11.52 -6.83 3.39
CA ASN A 207 12.53 -6.95 4.44
C ASN A 207 12.52 -8.33 5.12
N LYS A 208 11.33 -8.87 5.41
CA LYS A 208 11.21 -10.23 5.98
C LYS A 208 11.79 -11.27 5.03
N ILE A 209 11.45 -11.18 3.74
CA ILE A 209 11.96 -12.11 2.71
C ILE A 209 13.48 -12.00 2.59
N ALA A 210 14.02 -10.78 2.51
CA ALA A 210 15.46 -10.55 2.39
C ALA A 210 16.24 -11.14 3.59
N LEU A 211 15.73 -10.93 4.82
CA LEU A 211 16.34 -11.49 6.01
C LEU A 211 16.30 -13.03 6.03
N VAL A 212 15.15 -13.62 5.66
CA VAL A 212 15.00 -15.09 5.60
C VAL A 212 15.93 -15.70 4.55
N ASN A 213 16.05 -15.08 3.38
CA ASN A 213 16.96 -15.52 2.33
C ASN A 213 18.43 -15.42 2.79
N MET A 214 18.82 -14.36 3.50
CA MET A 214 20.17 -14.25 4.07
C MET A 214 20.45 -15.35 5.11
N ILE A 215 19.46 -15.72 5.93
CA ILE A 215 19.58 -16.88 6.83
C ILE A 215 19.83 -18.18 6.04
N GLN A 216 19.16 -18.35 4.90
CA GLN A 216 19.39 -19.48 4.00
C GLN A 216 20.82 -19.50 3.44
N ASP A 217 21.32 -18.36 2.95
CA ASP A 217 22.68 -18.27 2.39
C ASP A 217 23.75 -18.59 3.44
N VAL A 218 23.55 -18.11 4.67
CA VAL A 218 24.43 -18.48 5.81
C VAL A 218 24.38 -19.98 6.09
N ALA A 219 23.18 -20.58 6.10
CA ALA A 219 23.02 -22.01 6.36
C ALA A 219 23.72 -22.88 5.30
N GLU A 220 23.56 -22.48 4.03
CA GLU A 220 24.22 -23.18 2.90
C GLU A 220 25.74 -23.13 2.99
N LYS A 221 26.29 -21.95 3.28
CA LYS A 221 27.76 -21.78 3.40
C LYS A 221 28.34 -22.47 4.60
N LEU A 222 27.66 -22.51 5.73
CA LEU A 222 28.13 -23.23 6.93
C LEU A 222 27.98 -24.74 6.82
N GLY A 223 27.02 -25.28 6.05
CA GLY A 223 26.81 -26.69 5.80
C GLY A 223 26.19 -27.50 6.95
N HIS A 224 26.11 -26.95 8.16
CA HIS A 224 25.61 -27.65 9.36
C HIS A 224 24.40 -26.98 10.01
N MET A 225 23.86 -25.94 9.38
CA MET A 225 22.71 -25.20 9.83
C MET A 225 21.47 -25.59 9.01
N ASN A 226 20.35 -25.85 9.68
CA ASN A 226 19.08 -26.11 9.02
C ASN A 226 18.23 -24.82 9.03
N VAL A 227 18.03 -24.22 7.86
CA VAL A 227 17.29 -22.98 7.69
C VAL A 227 15.84 -23.09 8.17
N ASP A 228 15.16 -24.20 7.90
CA ASP A 228 13.75 -24.38 8.27
C ASP A 228 13.55 -24.47 9.78
N ARG A 229 14.53 -25.02 10.51
CA ARG A 229 14.51 -25.02 11.98
C ARG A 229 14.65 -23.61 12.53
N VAL A 230 15.54 -22.79 11.98
CA VAL A 230 15.76 -21.41 12.41
C VAL A 230 14.54 -20.56 12.10
N THR A 231 14.10 -20.52 10.85
CA THR A 231 12.97 -19.70 10.42
C THR A 231 11.65 -20.13 11.04
N GLY A 232 11.46 -21.46 11.22
CA GLY A 232 10.30 -21.99 11.93
C GLY A 232 10.28 -21.60 13.41
N ALA A 233 11.43 -21.52 14.09
CA ALA A 233 11.50 -21.00 15.47
C ALA A 233 11.14 -19.51 15.52
N LEU A 234 11.67 -18.70 14.60
CA LEU A 234 11.36 -17.27 14.50
C LEU A 234 9.89 -17.03 14.19
N ALA A 235 9.28 -17.81 13.28
CA ALA A 235 7.86 -17.71 12.93
C ALA A 235 6.89 -17.99 14.10
N ARG A 236 7.33 -18.80 15.07
CA ARG A 236 6.55 -19.08 16.30
C ARG A 236 6.80 -18.06 17.43
N SER A 237 7.62 -17.06 17.23
CA SER A 237 7.96 -16.05 18.26
C SER A 237 6.89 -14.95 18.32
N THR A 238 5.73 -15.28 18.87
CA THR A 238 4.53 -14.42 18.89
C THR A 238 4.57 -13.27 19.91
N LYS A 239 5.52 -13.24 20.83
CA LYS A 239 5.64 -12.16 21.80
C LYS A 239 6.34 -10.91 21.25
N ARG A 240 7.22 -11.06 20.26
CA ARG A 240 8.04 -9.97 19.71
C ARG A 240 8.06 -9.93 18.19
N ILE A 241 8.42 -11.03 17.52
CA ILE A 241 8.66 -11.07 16.06
C ILE A 241 7.34 -11.04 15.29
N VAL A 242 6.39 -11.92 15.66
CA VAL A 242 5.06 -12.01 15.05
C VAL A 242 4.03 -11.38 15.99
N SER A 243 4.18 -10.08 16.27
CA SER A 243 3.36 -9.35 17.24
C SER A 243 3.41 -7.85 16.95
N PRO A 244 2.56 -7.02 17.57
CA PRO A 244 2.65 -5.56 17.46
C PRO A 244 3.81 -4.94 18.27
N ALA A 245 4.61 -5.73 18.98
CA ALA A 245 5.80 -5.24 19.65
C ALA A 245 6.79 -4.62 18.66
N TYR A 246 7.44 -3.53 19.05
CA TYR A 246 8.40 -2.75 18.23
C TYR A 246 7.80 -2.09 16.98
N MET A 247 6.49 -1.87 16.95
CA MET A 247 5.79 -1.15 15.88
C MET A 247 5.47 0.31 16.24
N LYS A 248 6.15 0.89 17.22
CA LYS A 248 6.02 2.31 17.56
C LYS A 248 7.17 3.10 16.96
N ALA A 249 6.85 4.21 16.30
CA ALA A 249 7.85 5.13 15.77
C ALA A 249 8.69 5.77 16.89
N GLY A 250 9.95 6.13 16.59
CA GLY A 250 10.86 6.78 17.52
C GLY A 250 11.55 5.83 18.52
N MET A 251 11.25 4.54 18.49
CA MET A 251 11.96 3.56 19.32
C MET A 251 13.36 3.31 18.77
N GLY A 252 14.37 3.38 19.64
CA GLY A 252 15.68 2.80 19.36
C GLY A 252 15.68 1.29 19.63
N ASP A 253 16.60 0.58 19.01
CA ASP A 253 16.90 -0.82 19.31
C ASP A 253 17.78 -0.96 20.55
N GLY A 254 17.44 -0.31 21.62
CA GLY A 254 18.23 -0.05 22.83
C GLY A 254 19.02 -1.27 23.36
N GLY A 255 20.13 -0.94 24.03
CA GLY A 255 21.03 -1.92 24.63
C GLY A 255 22.16 -2.41 23.69
N ALA A 256 23.11 -3.10 24.27
CA ALA A 256 24.33 -3.52 23.58
C ALA A 256 24.14 -4.72 22.63
N CYS A 257 23.05 -5.48 22.77
CA CYS A 257 22.86 -6.72 22.04
C CYS A 257 22.64 -6.49 20.54
N HIS A 258 21.73 -5.58 20.15
CA HIS A 258 21.39 -5.35 18.76
C HIS A 258 22.57 -4.89 17.89
N PRO A 259 23.30 -3.81 18.24
CA PRO A 259 24.47 -3.39 17.46
C PRO A 259 25.59 -4.45 17.47
N ARG A 260 25.85 -5.08 18.62
CA ARG A 260 26.87 -6.12 18.74
C ARG A 260 26.60 -7.31 17.82
N ASP A 261 25.37 -7.81 17.81
CA ASP A 261 24.99 -8.98 17.01
C ASP A 261 24.97 -8.63 15.51
N ASN A 262 24.51 -7.45 15.13
CA ASN A 262 24.58 -6.98 13.74
C ASN A 262 26.02 -6.82 13.24
N ILE A 263 26.95 -6.28 14.04
CA ILE A 263 28.36 -6.17 13.68
C ILE A 263 28.98 -7.57 13.48
N ALA A 264 28.65 -8.51 14.37
CA ALA A 264 29.13 -9.90 14.26
C ALA A 264 28.58 -10.59 12.99
N LEU A 265 27.32 -10.35 12.66
CA LEU A 265 26.70 -10.88 11.44
C LEU A 265 27.28 -10.24 10.17
N ARG A 266 27.68 -8.97 10.19
CA ARG A 266 28.46 -8.35 9.09
C ARG A 266 29.77 -9.07 8.84
N TRP A 267 30.51 -9.34 9.94
CA TRP A 267 31.75 -10.08 9.84
C TRP A 267 31.50 -11.48 9.24
N LEU A 268 30.50 -12.22 9.73
CA LEU A 268 30.14 -13.53 9.23
C LEU A 268 29.77 -13.52 7.75
N ALA A 269 28.95 -12.55 7.31
CA ALA A 269 28.56 -12.39 5.92
C ALA A 269 29.80 -12.19 5.01
N LYS A 270 30.79 -11.41 5.47
CA LYS A 270 32.05 -11.19 4.78
C LYS A 270 32.92 -12.45 4.76
N ASP A 271 33.05 -13.14 5.89
CA ASP A 271 33.85 -14.35 6.03
C ASP A 271 33.35 -15.50 5.13
N LEU A 272 32.01 -15.62 5.03
CA LEU A 272 31.33 -16.58 4.16
C LEU A 272 31.27 -16.14 2.68
N GLY A 273 31.64 -14.92 2.34
CA GLY A 273 31.63 -14.40 0.98
C GLY A 273 30.22 -14.30 0.38
N LEU A 274 29.23 -13.80 1.15
CA LEU A 274 27.83 -13.70 0.68
C LEU A 274 27.64 -12.69 -0.46
N GLY A 275 28.56 -11.73 -0.64
CA GLY A 275 28.51 -10.75 -1.72
C GLY A 275 27.52 -9.59 -1.49
N TYR A 276 26.80 -9.57 -0.38
CA TYR A 276 25.93 -8.47 0.06
C TYR A 276 25.83 -8.44 1.59
N ASP A 277 25.48 -7.27 2.16
CA ASP A 277 25.43 -7.05 3.61
C ASP A 277 24.17 -6.28 4.01
N LEU A 278 23.09 -7.01 4.35
CA LEU A 278 21.84 -6.43 4.86
C LEU A 278 22.07 -5.76 6.23
N PHE A 279 22.98 -6.30 7.04
CA PHE A 279 23.25 -5.83 8.40
C PHE A 279 23.93 -4.46 8.41
N GLU A 280 24.74 -4.14 7.40
CA GLU A 280 25.29 -2.79 7.20
C GLU A 280 24.19 -1.75 7.02
N SER A 281 23.20 -2.07 6.18
CA SER A 281 22.07 -1.17 5.94
C SER A 281 21.24 -0.95 7.21
N ILE A 282 21.03 -1.98 8.02
CA ILE A 282 20.34 -1.88 9.33
C ILE A 282 21.15 -1.00 10.29
N MET A 283 22.44 -1.19 10.41
CA MET A 283 23.32 -0.39 11.29
C MET A 283 23.36 1.07 10.84
N THR A 284 23.51 1.32 9.54
CA THR A 284 23.51 2.67 8.98
C THR A 284 22.16 3.37 9.23
N ALA A 285 21.04 2.69 9.00
CA ALA A 285 19.71 3.27 9.26
C ALA A 285 19.53 3.63 10.73
N ARG A 286 19.95 2.77 11.66
CA ARG A 286 19.92 2.97 13.10
C ARG A 286 20.68 4.25 13.53
N GLU A 287 21.89 4.41 13.03
CA GLU A 287 22.75 5.55 13.37
C GLU A 287 22.24 6.86 12.77
N ARG A 288 21.84 6.84 11.49
CA ARG A 288 21.28 8.00 10.79
C ARG A 288 19.95 8.45 11.36
N GLN A 289 19.13 7.52 11.87
CA GLN A 289 17.88 7.87 12.53
C GLN A 289 18.13 8.71 13.79
N ALA A 290 19.08 8.34 14.63
CA ALA A 290 19.41 9.12 15.83
C ALA A 290 19.86 10.55 15.50
N GLU A 291 20.69 10.72 14.46
CA GLU A 291 21.09 12.04 13.96
C GLU A 291 19.89 12.84 13.43
N ALA A 292 19.00 12.22 12.66
CA ALA A 292 17.81 12.86 12.11
C ALA A 292 16.86 13.32 13.22
N MET A 293 16.64 12.49 14.24
CA MET A 293 15.81 12.84 15.39
C MET A 293 16.41 14.02 16.17
N ALA A 294 17.72 14.01 16.43
CA ALA A 294 18.39 15.14 17.10
C ALA A 294 18.25 16.44 16.30
N LYS A 295 18.42 16.40 14.99
CA LYS A 295 18.21 17.56 14.11
C LYS A 295 16.76 18.06 14.14
N ALA A 296 15.78 17.16 14.06
CA ALA A 296 14.37 17.51 14.12
C ALA A 296 14.01 18.20 15.45
N ILE A 297 14.52 17.69 16.57
CA ILE A 297 14.32 18.28 17.89
C ILE A 297 14.92 19.70 17.95
N LEU A 298 16.14 19.88 17.47
CA LEU A 298 16.84 21.18 17.47
C LEU A 298 16.15 22.23 16.60
N THR A 299 15.41 21.85 15.57
CA THR A 299 14.62 22.79 14.76
C THR A 299 13.38 23.32 15.46
N HIS A 300 12.86 22.61 16.48
CA HIS A 300 11.64 22.98 17.20
C HIS A 300 11.89 23.78 18.49
N GLY A 301 13.14 23.90 18.98
CA GLY A 301 13.46 24.72 20.15
C GLY A 301 14.93 24.64 20.54
N LYS A 302 15.43 25.78 21.10
CA LYS A 302 16.81 25.88 21.58
C LYS A 302 17.01 25.38 23.03
N ASN A 303 15.91 25.15 23.76
CA ASN A 303 15.93 24.73 25.16
C ASN A 303 15.18 23.37 25.28
N ILE A 304 15.88 22.29 24.98
CA ILE A 304 15.34 20.96 25.08
C ILE A 304 15.98 20.23 26.25
N CYS A 305 15.16 19.77 27.19
CA CYS A 305 15.57 18.91 28.28
C CYS A 305 15.21 17.48 27.96
N PHE A 306 16.17 16.55 27.96
CA PHE A 306 15.90 15.12 27.91
C PHE A 306 15.68 14.63 29.35
N THR A 307 14.50 14.10 29.63
CA THR A 307 14.26 13.31 30.83
C THR A 307 14.49 11.85 30.47
N SER A 308 15.47 11.22 31.11
CA SER A 308 15.61 9.77 31.09
C SER A 308 14.66 9.18 32.13
N ASP A 309 13.78 8.27 31.70
CA ASP A 309 13.12 7.34 32.63
C ASP A 309 14.05 6.18 32.97
#